data_231a6b949f13319240620bf7f7e37e30
#
_entry.id   231a6b949f13319240620bf7f7e37e30
#
_cell.length_a   1.000
_cell.length_b   1.000
_cell.length_c   1.000
_cell.angle_alpha   90.00
_cell.angle_beta   90.00
_cell.angle_gamma   90.00
#
_symmetry.space_group_name_H-M   'P 1'
#
loop_
_entity.id
_entity.type
_entity.pdbx_description
1 polymer ?
#
loop_
_entity_poly.entity_id
_entity_poly.type
_entity_poly.pdbx_seq_one_letter_code
_entity_poly.pdbx_strand_id
1 'polypeptide(L)'
;YGFQTTLNNPGRIGDKIFAGGMLSNEDLHNYNFGYEMPLGSRGTRLGISYSQMDYTLGDYFALLDAVGRAKTLSLYASTPLINTSSRHLSVIYGYDNRQLKDEMRSFGELGSTRKHSNTLHGGIVGSRRGSASATGYSALYYLGQLSYDDASAPETEGRFSKFTTDINHIQHLGSVFDLHLNFHGQLASRDLDGSEQFSLGGANGVRAYPQGEASGDSGYQATAELRYQTPVKGMSMTLFADVGEVLARKDGDTSDPHRRLAGWGIGAVYSLDRSLYARLDYARKIKGESYRSEAEDKNGRLWFRLYKLF
;
A
#
# COMPACT_ATOMS: atom_id res chain seq x y z
N TYR A 1 1.49 -12.57 11.52
CA TYR A 1 1.50 -11.91 12.83
C TYR A 1 2.29 -10.63 12.72
N GLY A 2 1.84 -9.56 13.40
CA GLY A 2 2.58 -8.31 13.43
C GLY A 2 2.44 -7.60 14.77
N PHE A 3 3.39 -6.74 15.09
CA PHE A 3 3.32 -5.84 16.23
C PHE A 3 3.80 -4.46 15.82
N GLN A 4 3.28 -3.45 16.50
CA GLN A 4 3.74 -2.08 16.38
C GLN A 4 3.73 -1.44 17.76
N THR A 5 4.77 -0.70 18.09
CA THR A 5 4.88 0.06 19.33
C THR A 5 5.34 1.48 19.04
N THR A 6 4.90 2.41 19.87
CA THR A 6 5.31 3.82 19.79
C THR A 6 5.59 4.34 21.19
N LEU A 7 6.78 4.86 21.39
CA LEU A 7 7.18 5.55 22.60
C LEU A 7 7.11 7.06 22.35
N ASN A 8 6.20 7.73 23.02
CA ASN A 8 5.99 9.16 22.87
C ASN A 8 6.83 9.92 23.89
N ASN A 9 7.53 10.94 23.39
CA ASN A 9 8.28 11.92 24.20
C ASN A 9 9.42 11.32 25.06
N PRO A 10 10.21 10.35 24.53
CA PRO A 10 11.32 9.78 25.32
C PRO A 10 12.39 10.81 25.66
N GLY A 11 12.70 11.72 24.75
CA GLY A 11 13.67 12.82 24.96
C GLY A 11 13.09 14.05 25.65
N ARG A 12 11.81 14.05 26.01
CA ARG A 12 11.08 15.20 26.65
C ARG A 12 11.00 16.45 25.78
N ILE A 13 11.20 16.31 24.48
CA ILE A 13 11.13 17.40 23.48
C ILE A 13 9.93 17.27 22.54
N GLY A 14 9.00 16.32 22.79
CA GLY A 14 7.87 16.02 21.92
C GLY A 14 8.22 15.04 20.79
N ASP A 15 9.29 14.31 20.95
CA ASP A 15 9.78 13.31 20.03
C ASP A 15 9.02 11.97 20.11
N LYS A 16 9.23 11.10 19.12
CA LYS A 16 8.64 9.77 19.06
C LYS A 16 9.65 8.76 18.56
N ILE A 17 9.67 7.59 19.18
CA ILE A 17 10.31 6.38 18.65
C ILE A 17 9.20 5.42 18.26
N PHE A 18 9.29 4.83 17.09
CA PHE A 18 8.40 3.75 16.69
C PHE A 18 9.19 2.53 16.23
N ALA A 19 8.64 1.37 16.50
CA ALA A 19 9.17 0.09 16.05
C ALA A 19 8.02 -0.83 15.68
N GLY A 20 8.20 -1.63 14.65
CA GLY A 20 7.22 -2.60 14.22
C GLY A 20 7.87 -3.80 13.56
N GLY A 21 7.12 -4.88 13.48
CA GLY A 21 7.52 -6.07 12.76
C GLY A 21 6.31 -6.86 12.30
N MET A 22 6.47 -7.59 11.21
CA MET A 22 5.48 -8.49 10.66
C MET A 22 6.15 -9.78 10.20
N LEU A 23 5.52 -10.89 10.49
CA LEU A 23 5.92 -12.23 10.10
C LEU A 23 4.72 -12.91 9.42
N SER A 24 4.95 -13.55 8.28
CA SER A 24 3.97 -14.37 7.58
C SER A 24 4.42 -15.84 7.56
N ASN A 25 3.50 -16.75 7.28
CA ASN A 25 3.78 -18.18 7.12
C ASN A 25 4.58 -18.49 5.84
N GLU A 26 4.66 -17.53 4.90
CA GLU A 26 5.36 -17.66 3.63
C GLU A 26 6.72 -16.95 3.66
N ASP A 27 7.44 -17.04 4.79
CA ASP A 27 8.77 -16.45 5.01
C ASP A 27 8.88 -14.95 4.68
N LEU A 28 7.76 -14.20 4.80
CA LEU A 28 7.80 -12.77 4.73
C LEU A 28 8.09 -12.20 6.10
N HIS A 29 9.22 -11.54 6.22
CA HIS A 29 9.65 -10.85 7.43
C HIS A 29 9.78 -9.36 7.13
N ASN A 30 9.11 -8.52 7.91
CA ASN A 30 9.26 -7.07 7.81
C ASN A 30 9.60 -6.49 9.18
N TYR A 31 10.59 -5.62 9.23
CA TYR A 31 10.98 -4.86 10.43
C TYR A 31 11.06 -3.38 10.06
N ASN A 32 10.58 -2.52 10.97
CA ASN A 32 10.70 -1.08 10.80
C ASN A 32 11.02 -0.40 12.13
N PHE A 33 11.87 0.61 12.07
CA PHE A 33 12.26 1.47 13.19
C PHE A 33 12.27 2.91 12.72
N GLY A 34 11.92 3.84 13.60
CA GLY A 34 12.06 5.24 13.28
C GLY A 34 12.06 6.13 14.50
N TYR A 35 12.61 7.31 14.28
CA TYR A 35 12.65 8.41 15.23
C TYR A 35 12.13 9.67 14.56
N GLU A 36 11.30 10.39 15.26
CA GLU A 36 10.72 11.64 14.79
C GLU A 36 10.79 12.70 15.89
N MET A 37 11.24 13.90 15.56
CA MET A 37 11.34 15.01 16.49
C MET A 37 10.72 16.28 15.92
N PRO A 38 10.19 17.19 16.79
CA PRO A 38 9.78 18.51 16.35
C PRO A 38 10.98 19.35 15.94
N LEU A 39 10.82 20.16 14.91
CA LEU A 39 11.83 21.08 14.40
C LEU A 39 11.28 22.49 14.34
N GLY A 40 11.86 23.39 15.13
CA GLY A 40 11.43 24.80 15.21
C GLY A 40 10.05 24.97 15.82
N SER A 41 9.48 26.17 15.63
CA SER A 41 8.22 26.60 16.29
C SER A 41 6.97 26.46 15.43
N ARG A 42 7.11 26.10 14.15
CA ARG A 42 6.00 26.02 13.19
C ARG A 42 5.31 24.65 13.16
N GLY A 43 5.65 23.75 14.10
CA GLY A 43 5.09 22.40 14.15
C GLY A 43 5.66 21.43 13.12
N THR A 44 6.74 21.80 12.43
CA THR A 44 7.48 20.90 11.54
C THR A 44 8.02 19.72 12.35
N ARG A 45 7.92 18.53 11.81
CA ARG A 45 8.51 17.31 12.36
C ARG A 45 9.52 16.76 11.37
N LEU A 46 10.70 16.40 11.86
CA LEU A 46 11.75 15.73 11.11
C LEU A 46 11.82 14.28 11.58
N GLY A 47 11.90 13.34 10.64
CA GLY A 47 11.99 11.92 10.94
C GLY A 47 13.07 11.22 10.13
N ILE A 48 13.61 10.17 10.74
CA ILE A 48 14.45 9.17 10.10
C ILE A 48 13.84 7.80 10.38
N SER A 49 13.78 6.95 9.36
CA SER A 49 13.32 5.57 9.53
C SER A 49 14.13 4.59 8.71
N TYR A 50 14.20 3.38 9.22
CA TYR A 50 14.77 2.22 8.54
C TYR A 50 13.74 1.11 8.48
N SER A 51 13.58 0.50 7.32
CA SER A 51 12.81 -0.73 7.16
C SER A 51 13.59 -1.78 6.39
N GLN A 52 13.35 -3.02 6.74
CA GLN A 52 13.84 -4.18 5.99
C GLN A 52 12.69 -5.15 5.80
N MET A 53 12.54 -5.65 4.58
CA MET A 53 11.61 -6.69 4.22
C MET A 53 12.37 -7.81 3.51
N ASP A 54 12.24 -9.01 4.05
CA ASP A 54 12.69 -10.26 3.42
C ASP A 54 11.42 -11.02 2.99
N TYR A 55 11.43 -11.59 1.77
CA TYR A 55 10.29 -12.31 1.23
C TYR A 55 10.73 -13.48 0.36
N THR A 56 9.91 -14.53 0.35
CA THR A 56 10.02 -15.65 -0.58
C THR A 56 8.82 -15.62 -1.51
N LEU A 57 9.05 -15.76 -2.81
CA LEU A 57 7.99 -15.84 -3.79
C LEU A 57 7.49 -17.30 -3.86
N GLY A 58 6.22 -17.48 -3.53
CA GLY A 58 5.54 -18.77 -3.57
C GLY A 58 4.97 -19.14 -4.94
N ASP A 59 4.19 -20.22 -4.98
CA ASP A 59 3.42 -20.73 -6.12
C ASP A 59 4.21 -20.89 -7.43
N TYR A 60 3.95 -20.06 -8.41
CA TYR A 60 4.55 -20.16 -9.75
C TYR A 60 6.07 -20.01 -9.74
N PHE A 61 6.61 -19.30 -8.76
CA PHE A 61 8.04 -19.06 -8.58
C PHE A 61 8.70 -20.03 -7.58
N ALA A 62 7.94 -20.93 -6.96
CA ALA A 62 8.46 -21.89 -5.99
C ALA A 62 9.54 -22.82 -6.60
N LEU A 63 9.42 -23.15 -7.89
CA LEU A 63 10.43 -23.93 -8.63
C LEU A 63 11.75 -23.18 -8.83
N LEU A 64 11.73 -21.86 -8.77
CA LEU A 64 12.89 -20.98 -8.93
C LEU A 64 13.56 -20.67 -7.60
N ASP A 65 12.94 -21.05 -6.47
CA ASP A 65 13.36 -20.68 -5.10
C ASP A 65 13.71 -19.18 -5.02
N ALA A 66 12.74 -18.35 -5.49
CA ALA A 66 12.93 -16.92 -5.63
C ALA A 66 12.73 -16.22 -4.28
N VAL A 67 13.76 -15.54 -3.81
CA VAL A 67 13.76 -14.77 -2.56
C VAL A 67 14.19 -13.35 -2.83
N GLY A 68 13.69 -12.43 -2.01
CA GLY A 68 14.07 -11.03 -2.13
C GLY A 68 14.29 -10.36 -0.78
N ARG A 69 15.10 -9.31 -0.83
CA ARG A 69 15.36 -8.43 0.31
C ARG A 69 15.30 -6.98 -0.12
N ALA A 70 14.49 -6.19 0.57
CA ALA A 70 14.42 -4.75 0.42
C ALA A 70 14.83 -4.05 1.72
N LYS A 71 15.80 -3.14 1.65
CA LYS A 71 16.20 -2.27 2.77
C LYS A 71 15.94 -0.84 2.36
N THR A 72 15.27 -0.07 3.20
CA THR A 72 14.98 1.34 2.94
C THR A 72 15.40 2.20 4.12
N LEU A 73 16.21 3.19 3.86
CA LEU A 73 16.51 4.28 4.79
C LEU A 73 15.81 5.54 4.28
N SER A 74 14.95 6.12 5.13
CA SER A 74 14.16 7.31 4.80
C SER A 74 14.53 8.47 5.72
N LEU A 75 14.72 9.65 5.13
CA LEU A 75 14.78 10.92 5.83
C LEU A 75 13.60 11.76 5.35
N TYR A 76 12.73 12.19 6.25
CA TYR A 76 11.53 12.90 5.86
C TYR A 76 11.20 14.05 6.81
N ALA A 77 10.40 14.97 6.32
CA ALA A 77 9.82 16.00 7.15
C ALA A 77 8.36 16.26 6.79
N SER A 78 7.60 16.73 7.77
CA SER A 78 6.21 17.13 7.63
C SER A 78 6.01 18.49 8.27
N THR A 79 5.44 19.43 7.52
CA THR A 79 5.15 20.80 8.00
C THR A 79 3.65 21.04 7.90
N PRO A 80 2.93 21.25 9.03
CA PRO A 80 1.52 21.57 9.00
C PRO A 80 1.30 22.99 8.45
N LEU A 81 0.44 23.10 7.44
CA LEU A 81 -0.03 24.38 6.88
C LEU A 81 -1.36 24.79 7.51
N ILE A 82 -2.24 23.81 7.72
CA ILE A 82 -3.54 24.00 8.38
C ILE A 82 -3.65 22.93 9.45
N ASN A 83 -3.97 23.34 10.67
CA ASN A 83 -4.18 22.41 11.77
C ASN A 83 -5.31 22.94 12.67
N THR A 84 -6.54 22.57 12.32
CA THR A 84 -7.75 22.89 13.06
C THR A 84 -8.48 21.62 13.47
N SER A 85 -9.50 21.72 14.30
CA SER A 85 -10.33 20.57 14.71
C SER A 85 -11.03 19.85 13.54
N SER A 86 -11.32 20.58 12.45
CA SER A 86 -12.06 20.08 11.29
C SER A 86 -11.22 19.93 10.02
N ARG A 87 -10.03 20.51 9.96
CA ARG A 87 -9.16 20.49 8.77
C ARG A 87 -7.71 20.33 9.18
N HIS A 88 -7.06 19.42 8.51
CA HIS A 88 -5.61 19.24 8.59
C HIS A 88 -5.03 19.24 7.19
N LEU A 89 -3.93 19.96 6.98
CA LEU A 89 -3.15 19.95 5.75
C LEU A 89 -1.69 20.10 6.10
N SER A 90 -0.88 19.17 5.66
CA SER A 90 0.58 19.22 5.80
C SER A 90 1.25 19.07 4.44
N VAL A 91 2.35 19.74 4.25
CA VAL A 91 3.33 19.41 3.22
C VAL A 91 4.26 18.36 3.79
N ILE A 92 4.50 17.31 3.02
CA ILE A 92 5.51 16.30 3.33
C ILE A 92 6.57 16.29 2.24
N TYR A 93 7.80 16.01 2.61
CA TYR A 93 8.93 15.88 1.72
C TYR A 93 9.97 14.97 2.34
N GLY A 94 10.69 14.26 1.50
CA GLY A 94 11.66 13.31 1.98
C GLY A 94 12.56 12.74 0.90
N TYR A 95 13.50 11.96 1.37
CA TYR A 95 14.46 11.22 0.57
C TYR A 95 14.52 9.78 1.06
N ASP A 96 14.42 8.85 0.13
CA ASP A 96 14.53 7.41 0.38
C ASP A 96 15.75 6.86 -0.36
N ASN A 97 16.61 6.14 0.36
CA ASN A 97 17.62 5.26 -0.20
C ASN A 97 17.16 3.83 -0.01
N ARG A 98 16.95 3.12 -1.13
CA ARG A 98 16.49 1.75 -1.14
C ARG A 98 17.53 0.83 -1.79
N GLN A 99 17.82 -0.27 -1.13
CA GLN A 99 18.65 -1.36 -1.63
C GLN A 99 17.77 -2.59 -1.80
N LEU A 100 17.77 -3.16 -2.98
CA LEU A 100 16.98 -4.31 -3.36
C LEU A 100 17.91 -5.43 -3.81
N LYS A 101 17.62 -6.64 -3.38
CA LYS A 101 18.33 -7.84 -3.81
C LYS A 101 17.29 -8.92 -4.08
N ASP A 102 17.26 -9.39 -5.31
CA ASP A 102 16.42 -10.49 -5.75
C ASP A 102 17.32 -11.67 -6.11
N GLU A 103 17.00 -12.86 -5.65
CA GLU A 103 17.78 -14.09 -5.88
C GLU A 103 16.85 -15.21 -6.35
N MET A 104 17.16 -15.82 -7.49
CA MET A 104 16.60 -17.07 -7.95
C MET A 104 17.62 -18.18 -7.63
N ARG A 105 17.52 -18.76 -6.44
CA ARG A 105 18.53 -19.69 -5.91
C ARG A 105 18.77 -20.91 -6.78
N SER A 106 17.78 -21.33 -7.56
CA SER A 106 17.91 -22.42 -8.52
C SER A 106 18.94 -22.15 -9.62
N PHE A 107 19.32 -20.89 -9.87
CA PHE A 107 20.32 -20.49 -10.86
C PHE A 107 21.66 -20.05 -10.23
N GLY A 108 21.81 -20.21 -8.92
CA GLY A 108 23.02 -19.80 -8.20
C GLY A 108 23.33 -18.30 -8.34
N GLU A 109 24.61 -17.95 -8.50
CA GLU A 109 25.03 -16.54 -8.61
C GLU A 109 24.47 -15.82 -9.85
N LEU A 110 24.19 -16.54 -10.93
CA LEU A 110 23.58 -15.98 -12.15
C LEU A 110 22.12 -15.55 -11.96
N GLY A 111 21.48 -16.07 -10.92
CA GLY A 111 20.10 -15.68 -10.55
C GLY A 111 20.02 -14.53 -9.58
N SER A 112 21.11 -13.84 -9.24
CA SER A 112 21.12 -12.75 -8.26
C SER A 112 21.15 -11.39 -8.95
N THR A 113 20.16 -10.54 -8.66
CA THR A 113 20.10 -9.15 -9.12
C THR A 113 20.15 -8.20 -7.93
N ARG A 114 21.04 -7.22 -7.99
CA ARG A 114 21.13 -6.14 -7.00
C ARG A 114 20.82 -4.80 -7.65
N LYS A 115 20.01 -3.99 -6.99
CA LYS A 115 19.62 -2.68 -7.48
C LYS A 115 19.50 -1.67 -6.34
N HIS A 116 19.76 -0.43 -6.66
CA HIS A 116 19.70 0.70 -5.74
C HIS A 116 18.72 1.75 -6.29
N SER A 117 17.82 2.22 -5.45
CA SER A 117 16.91 3.31 -5.78
C SER A 117 17.15 4.48 -4.82
N ASN A 118 17.34 5.67 -5.38
CA ASN A 118 17.40 6.94 -4.66
C ASN A 118 16.22 7.79 -5.10
N THR A 119 15.36 8.17 -4.18
CA THR A 119 14.10 8.84 -4.51
C THR A 119 13.86 10.05 -3.63
N LEU A 120 13.69 11.22 -4.24
CA LEU A 120 13.16 12.40 -3.60
C LEU A 120 11.64 12.39 -3.77
N HIS A 121 10.91 12.74 -2.73
CA HIS A 121 9.47 12.87 -2.82
C HIS A 121 8.97 14.13 -2.09
N GLY A 122 7.85 14.65 -2.57
CA GLY A 122 7.19 15.77 -1.93
C GLY A 122 5.73 15.86 -2.33
N GLY A 123 4.93 16.48 -1.46
CA GLY A 123 3.52 16.64 -1.73
C GLY A 123 2.71 17.06 -0.52
N ILE A 124 1.42 16.79 -0.57
CA ILE A 124 0.47 17.18 0.46
C ILE A 124 -0.25 15.96 1.03
N VAL A 125 -0.53 16.02 2.31
CA VAL A 125 -1.42 15.09 3.01
C VAL A 125 -2.41 15.91 3.83
N GLY A 126 -3.67 15.56 3.77
CA GLY A 126 -4.66 16.31 4.50
C GLY A 126 -5.89 15.51 4.89
N SER A 127 -6.69 16.12 5.74
CA SER A 127 -8.01 15.61 6.09
C SER A 127 -9.00 16.74 6.35
N ARG A 128 -10.25 16.45 6.09
CA ARG A 128 -11.39 17.33 6.40
C ARG A 128 -12.48 16.52 7.06
N ARG A 129 -13.00 17.03 8.15
CA ARG A 129 -14.15 16.46 8.87
C ARG A 129 -15.30 17.44 8.85
N GLY A 130 -16.43 17.04 8.31
CA GLY A 130 -17.71 17.74 8.38
C GLY A 130 -18.62 17.12 9.44
N SER A 131 -19.87 17.57 9.52
CA SER A 131 -20.89 17.01 10.42
C SER A 131 -21.29 15.58 10.05
N ALA A 132 -21.38 15.28 8.76
CA ALA A 132 -21.79 13.98 8.24
C ALA A 132 -20.75 13.34 7.30
N SER A 133 -19.53 13.87 7.23
CA SER A 133 -18.51 13.34 6.33
C SER A 133 -17.11 13.49 6.89
N ALA A 134 -16.23 12.59 6.48
CA ALA A 134 -14.80 12.68 6.71
C ALA A 134 -14.07 12.32 5.43
N THR A 135 -13.08 13.13 5.05
CA THR A 135 -12.24 12.89 3.87
C THR A 135 -10.78 12.95 4.28
N GLY A 136 -10.01 11.93 3.96
CA GLY A 136 -8.55 11.94 3.97
C GLY A 136 -8.04 11.94 2.54
N TYR A 137 -6.95 12.61 2.27
CA TYR A 137 -6.34 12.66 0.95
C TYR A 137 -4.84 12.83 1.01
N SER A 138 -4.15 12.31 0.00
CA SER A 138 -2.73 12.56 -0.26
C SER A 138 -2.49 12.76 -1.74
N ALA A 139 -1.47 13.54 -2.07
CA ALA A 139 -0.96 13.71 -3.42
C ALA A 139 0.55 13.92 -3.34
N LEU A 140 1.32 12.98 -3.88
CA LEU A 140 2.77 12.93 -3.78
C LEU A 140 3.40 12.82 -5.16
N TYR A 141 4.48 13.53 -5.34
CA TYR A 141 5.32 13.43 -6.52
C TYR A 141 6.70 12.89 -6.13
N TYR A 142 7.19 11.94 -6.91
CA TYR A 142 8.44 11.25 -6.71
C TYR A 142 9.37 11.48 -7.88
N LEU A 143 10.63 11.76 -7.58
CA LEU A 143 11.74 11.83 -8.52
C LEU A 143 12.76 10.78 -8.09
N GLY A 144 12.92 9.72 -8.85
CA GLY A 144 13.78 8.61 -8.51
C GLY A 144 14.86 8.37 -9.56
N GLN A 145 15.90 7.70 -9.11
CA GLN A 145 16.92 7.10 -9.96
C GLN A 145 17.15 5.67 -9.49
N LEU A 146 16.96 4.72 -10.39
CA LEU A 146 17.25 3.32 -10.20
C LEU A 146 18.53 2.96 -10.93
N SER A 147 19.39 2.18 -10.30
CA SER A 147 20.61 1.62 -10.89
C SER A 147 20.76 0.15 -10.51
N TYR A 148 21.33 -0.63 -11.40
CA TYR A 148 21.63 -2.04 -11.22
C TYR A 148 23.14 -2.22 -11.06
N ASP A 149 23.54 -3.17 -10.22
CA ASP A 149 24.97 -3.47 -10.01
C ASP A 149 25.54 -4.36 -11.12
N ASP A 150 24.65 -5.00 -11.93
CA ASP A 150 25.01 -5.95 -12.96
C ASP A 150 25.13 -5.29 -14.33
N ALA A 151 26.02 -5.81 -15.19
CA ALA A 151 26.36 -5.24 -16.51
C ALA A 151 25.21 -5.29 -17.55
N SER A 152 24.15 -6.03 -17.30
CA SER A 152 22.96 -6.11 -18.15
C SER A 152 21.82 -5.29 -17.55
N ALA A 153 21.94 -3.99 -17.60
CA ALA A 153 20.92 -3.07 -17.10
C ALA A 153 19.63 -3.19 -17.94
N PRO A 154 18.47 -3.49 -17.31
CA PRO A 154 17.20 -3.46 -18.02
C PRO A 154 16.78 -2.05 -18.40
N GLU A 155 15.82 -1.93 -19.32
CA GLU A 155 15.27 -0.64 -19.78
C GLU A 155 14.67 0.20 -18.64
N THR A 156 14.34 -0.41 -17.51
CA THR A 156 13.84 0.26 -16.32
C THR A 156 14.91 0.99 -15.52
N GLU A 157 16.21 0.79 -15.83
CA GLU A 157 17.30 1.56 -15.22
C GLU A 157 17.23 3.03 -15.61
N GLY A 158 17.63 3.91 -14.68
CA GLY A 158 17.76 5.34 -14.90
C GLY A 158 16.77 6.16 -14.09
N ARG A 159 16.54 7.39 -14.54
CA ARG A 159 15.68 8.35 -13.85
C ARG A 159 14.21 8.10 -14.18
N PHE A 160 13.38 8.16 -13.18
CA PHE A 160 11.92 8.10 -13.32
C PHE A 160 11.25 9.17 -12.48
N SER A 161 10.01 9.46 -12.82
CA SER A 161 9.12 10.19 -11.94
C SER A 161 7.75 9.52 -11.89
N LYS A 162 7.09 9.66 -10.74
CA LYS A 162 5.72 9.19 -10.57
C LYS A 162 4.93 10.11 -9.66
N PHE A 163 3.65 10.16 -9.91
CA PHE A 163 2.67 10.85 -9.09
C PHE A 163 1.75 9.82 -8.47
N THR A 164 1.51 9.90 -7.16
CA THR A 164 0.54 9.05 -6.47
C THR A 164 -0.52 9.88 -5.78
N THR A 165 -1.73 9.36 -5.70
CA THR A 165 -2.82 10.01 -4.97
C THR A 165 -3.66 8.97 -4.26
N ASP A 166 -4.08 9.30 -3.03
CA ASP A 166 -5.03 8.54 -2.23
C ASP A 166 -6.17 9.44 -1.79
N ILE A 167 -7.39 8.94 -1.87
CA ILE A 167 -8.58 9.61 -1.35
C ILE A 167 -9.41 8.57 -0.60
N ASN A 168 -9.71 8.87 0.66
CA ASN A 168 -10.61 8.08 1.47
C ASN A 168 -11.74 8.99 1.93
N HIS A 169 -12.97 8.67 1.59
CA HIS A 169 -14.14 9.45 1.94
C HIS A 169 -15.17 8.60 2.64
N ILE A 170 -15.67 9.09 3.76
CA ILE A 170 -16.78 8.51 4.49
C ILE A 170 -17.91 9.52 4.50
N GLN A 171 -19.08 9.10 4.03
CA GLN A 171 -20.31 9.88 4.08
C GLN A 171 -21.35 9.12 4.93
N HIS A 172 -21.78 9.73 6.03
CA HIS A 172 -22.89 9.22 6.83
C HIS A 172 -24.20 9.49 6.11
N LEU A 173 -24.99 8.45 5.85
CA LEU A 173 -26.28 8.48 5.19
C LEU A 173 -27.38 8.15 6.23
N GLY A 174 -27.68 9.14 7.07
CA GLY A 174 -28.59 8.97 8.19
C GLY A 174 -27.90 8.30 9.39
N SER A 175 -28.66 7.53 10.19
CA SER A 175 -28.20 6.96 11.45
C SER A 175 -27.63 5.55 11.34
N VAL A 176 -27.86 4.86 10.24
CA VAL A 176 -27.56 3.42 10.13
C VAL A 176 -26.74 3.06 8.89
N PHE A 177 -26.55 3.97 7.94
CA PHE A 177 -25.76 3.72 6.75
C PHE A 177 -24.58 4.66 6.65
N ASP A 178 -23.43 4.10 6.26
CA ASP A 178 -22.23 4.83 5.87
C ASP A 178 -21.80 4.41 4.46
N LEU A 179 -21.49 5.39 3.62
CA LEU A 179 -20.86 5.16 2.33
C LEU A 179 -19.37 5.44 2.47
N HIS A 180 -18.55 4.43 2.19
CA HIS A 180 -17.10 4.53 2.15
C HIS A 180 -16.63 4.49 0.70
N LEU A 181 -15.90 5.51 0.29
CA LEU A 181 -15.30 5.60 -1.04
C LEU A 181 -13.79 5.68 -0.87
N ASN A 182 -13.07 4.82 -1.56
CA ASN A 182 -11.61 4.82 -1.58
C ASN A 182 -11.14 4.90 -3.03
N PHE A 183 -10.14 5.71 -3.26
CA PHE A 183 -9.45 5.82 -4.53
C PHE A 183 -7.94 5.83 -4.28
N HIS A 184 -7.21 5.07 -5.06
CA HIS A 184 -5.76 5.05 -5.10
C HIS A 184 -5.31 5.08 -6.54
N GLY A 185 -4.32 5.93 -6.89
CA GLY A 185 -3.86 6.10 -8.26
C GLY A 185 -2.38 6.38 -8.35
N GLN A 186 -1.76 5.94 -9.45
CA GLN A 186 -0.38 6.21 -9.82
C GLN A 186 -0.28 6.56 -11.30
N LEU A 187 0.49 7.59 -11.61
CA LEU A 187 0.90 7.95 -12.97
C LEU A 187 2.43 7.97 -13.03
N ALA A 188 3.01 7.25 -13.97
CA ALA A 188 4.46 7.16 -14.17
C ALA A 188 4.89 7.83 -15.47
N SER A 189 6.11 8.36 -15.49
CA SER A 189 6.70 9.02 -16.65
C SER A 189 7.30 8.05 -17.67
N ARG A 190 7.61 6.83 -17.24
CA ARG A 190 8.26 5.79 -18.04
C ARG A 190 7.97 4.41 -17.43
N ASP A 191 8.49 3.37 -18.03
CA ASP A 191 8.45 2.02 -17.49
C ASP A 191 9.24 1.94 -16.19
N LEU A 192 8.61 1.36 -15.18
CA LEU A 192 9.11 1.24 -13.83
C LEU A 192 9.57 -0.18 -13.53
N ASP A 193 10.59 -0.29 -12.70
CA ASP A 193 10.92 -1.55 -12.04
C ASP A 193 9.74 -2.06 -11.20
N GLY A 194 9.57 -3.36 -11.08
CA GLY A 194 8.48 -3.97 -10.32
C GLY A 194 8.34 -3.47 -8.89
N SER A 195 9.45 -3.01 -8.27
CA SER A 195 9.45 -2.42 -6.93
C SER A 195 8.80 -1.03 -6.85
N GLU A 196 8.56 -0.38 -7.97
CA GLU A 196 7.97 0.96 -8.09
C GLU A 196 6.59 0.92 -8.78
N GLN A 197 6.17 -0.24 -9.30
CA GLN A 197 4.91 -0.42 -10.00
C GLN A 197 3.69 -0.35 -9.08
N PHE A 198 2.57 0.03 -9.68
CA PHE A 198 1.24 -0.02 -9.06
C PHE A 198 0.70 -1.45 -9.13
N SER A 199 0.19 -1.94 -8.01
CA SER A 199 -0.32 -3.30 -7.88
C SER A 199 -1.82 -3.33 -7.62
N LEU A 200 -2.54 -4.23 -8.27
CA LEU A 200 -3.96 -4.50 -8.11
C LEU A 200 -4.22 -5.88 -7.50
N GLY A 201 -5.40 -6.02 -6.92
CA GLY A 201 -5.88 -7.25 -6.30
C GLY A 201 -5.61 -7.30 -4.80
N GLY A 202 -6.18 -8.32 -4.14
CA GLY A 202 -6.00 -8.55 -2.72
C GLY A 202 -7.04 -7.91 -1.80
N ALA A 203 -6.87 -8.18 -0.51
CA ALA A 203 -7.81 -7.80 0.55
C ALA A 203 -8.04 -6.28 0.68
N ASN A 204 -7.08 -5.45 0.26
CA ASN A 204 -7.16 -3.99 0.27
C ASN A 204 -7.30 -3.40 -1.12
N GLY A 205 -7.43 -4.26 -2.14
CA GLY A 205 -7.55 -3.93 -3.54
C GLY A 205 -8.87 -4.38 -4.16
N VAL A 206 -8.80 -4.93 -5.37
CA VAL A 206 -9.94 -5.59 -5.99
C VAL A 206 -10.08 -6.99 -5.38
N ARG A 207 -10.92 -7.10 -4.34
CA ARG A 207 -11.01 -8.25 -3.43
C ARG A 207 -11.41 -9.58 -4.08
N ALA A 208 -11.96 -9.53 -5.29
CA ALA A 208 -12.28 -10.74 -6.06
C ALA A 208 -11.05 -11.46 -6.65
N TYR A 209 -9.86 -10.84 -6.52
CA TYR A 209 -8.61 -11.33 -7.10
C TYR A 209 -7.53 -11.53 -6.04
N PRO A 210 -6.53 -12.39 -6.28
CA PRO A 210 -5.37 -12.58 -5.41
C PRO A 210 -4.60 -11.29 -5.14
N GLN A 211 -3.77 -11.30 -4.11
CA GLN A 211 -2.85 -10.20 -3.83
C GLN A 211 -1.82 -10.09 -4.96
N GLY A 212 -1.64 -8.88 -5.51
CA GLY A 212 -0.67 -8.65 -6.58
C GLY A 212 -1.03 -9.26 -7.92
N GLU A 213 -2.30 -9.55 -8.18
CA GLU A 213 -2.80 -10.20 -9.41
C GLU A 213 -2.43 -9.46 -10.69
N ALA A 214 -2.32 -8.14 -10.63
CA ALA A 214 -1.86 -7.31 -11.73
C ALA A 214 -0.94 -6.20 -11.23
N SER A 215 0.07 -5.86 -12.03
CA SER A 215 0.94 -4.73 -11.78
C SER A 215 1.19 -3.94 -13.06
N GLY A 216 1.49 -2.65 -12.93
CA GLY A 216 1.80 -1.77 -14.05
C GLY A 216 2.40 -0.44 -13.59
N ASP A 217 2.94 0.32 -14.52
CA ASP A 217 3.62 1.57 -14.23
C ASP A 217 2.66 2.67 -13.81
N SER A 218 1.52 2.71 -14.46
CA SER A 218 0.40 3.59 -14.14
C SER A 218 -0.85 2.78 -13.85
N GLY A 219 -1.72 3.29 -13.00
CA GLY A 219 -2.95 2.59 -12.69
C GLY A 219 -3.81 3.33 -11.69
N TYR A 220 -5.00 2.80 -11.50
CA TYR A 220 -5.91 3.25 -10.46
C TYR A 220 -6.71 2.10 -9.88
N GLN A 221 -7.20 2.31 -8.68
CA GLN A 221 -8.11 1.43 -7.97
C GLN A 221 -9.16 2.27 -7.25
N ALA A 222 -10.41 1.86 -7.34
CA ALA A 222 -11.52 2.48 -6.64
C ALA A 222 -12.39 1.42 -5.95
N THR A 223 -12.87 1.76 -4.77
CA THR A 223 -13.82 0.97 -3.99
C THR A 223 -14.98 1.85 -3.55
N ALA A 224 -16.20 1.35 -3.74
CA ALA A 224 -17.39 1.88 -3.11
C ALA A 224 -17.98 0.82 -2.18
N GLU A 225 -18.14 1.16 -0.90
CA GLU A 225 -18.66 0.24 0.12
C GLU A 225 -19.78 0.92 0.90
N LEU A 226 -20.97 0.36 0.82
CA LEU A 226 -22.11 0.71 1.66
C LEU A 226 -22.06 -0.16 2.92
N ARG A 227 -22.03 0.47 4.08
CA ARG A 227 -22.00 -0.18 5.39
C ARG A 227 -23.30 0.07 6.13
N TYR A 228 -23.96 -0.99 6.54
CA TYR A 228 -25.15 -0.99 7.38
C TYR A 228 -24.77 -1.28 8.83
N GLN A 229 -25.05 -0.36 9.74
CA GLN A 229 -24.89 -0.54 11.18
C GLN A 229 -26.05 -1.39 11.71
N THR A 230 -25.78 -2.64 12.10
CA THR A 230 -26.81 -3.55 12.58
C THR A 230 -27.25 -3.19 14.00
N PRO A 231 -28.42 -3.69 14.47
CA PRO A 231 -28.81 -3.54 15.87
C PRO A 231 -27.86 -4.22 16.87
N VAL A 232 -27.03 -5.15 16.43
CA VAL A 232 -26.02 -5.81 17.26
C VAL A 232 -24.85 -4.87 17.48
N LYS A 233 -24.59 -4.52 18.75
CA LYS A 233 -23.52 -3.58 19.10
C LYS A 233 -22.18 -4.02 18.52
N GLY A 234 -21.54 -3.10 17.82
CA GLY A 234 -20.24 -3.31 17.21
C GLY A 234 -20.24 -4.09 15.89
N MET A 235 -21.40 -4.55 15.41
CA MET A 235 -21.51 -5.31 14.16
C MET A 235 -22.08 -4.47 13.04
N SER A 236 -21.45 -4.51 11.88
CA SER A 236 -21.98 -3.94 10.64
C SER A 236 -21.83 -4.91 9.47
N MET A 237 -22.76 -4.80 8.52
CA MET A 237 -22.75 -5.54 7.25
C MET A 237 -22.30 -4.61 6.14
N THR A 238 -21.60 -5.14 5.14
CA THR A 238 -21.09 -4.35 4.02
C THR A 238 -21.51 -4.93 2.69
N LEU A 239 -21.84 -4.06 1.75
CA LEU A 239 -21.98 -4.38 0.34
C LEU A 239 -20.96 -3.50 -0.40
N PHE A 240 -20.15 -4.08 -1.29
CA PHE A 240 -19.09 -3.33 -1.94
C PHE A 240 -18.90 -3.69 -3.41
N ALA A 241 -18.32 -2.74 -4.14
CA ALA A 241 -17.81 -2.92 -5.47
C ALA A 241 -16.39 -2.36 -5.55
N ASP A 242 -15.49 -3.13 -6.18
CA ASP A 242 -14.09 -2.79 -6.40
C ASP A 242 -13.81 -2.78 -7.89
N VAL A 243 -13.06 -1.80 -8.36
CA VAL A 243 -12.59 -1.72 -9.74
C VAL A 243 -11.17 -1.17 -9.77
N GLY A 244 -10.37 -1.65 -10.72
CA GLY A 244 -9.04 -1.12 -10.96
C GLY A 244 -8.53 -1.46 -12.34
N GLU A 245 -7.58 -0.67 -12.78
CA GLU A 245 -6.89 -0.85 -14.05
C GLU A 245 -5.42 -0.52 -13.89
N VAL A 246 -4.56 -1.31 -14.49
CA VAL A 246 -3.14 -1.01 -14.65
C VAL A 246 -2.78 -0.98 -16.11
N LEU A 247 -1.84 -0.10 -16.43
CA LEU A 247 -1.20 0.02 -17.71
C LEU A 247 0.27 -0.37 -17.54
N ALA A 248 0.66 -1.49 -18.14
CA ALA A 248 2.05 -1.87 -18.30
C ALA A 248 2.52 -1.33 -19.65
N ARG A 249 3.41 -0.36 -19.64
CA ARG A 249 4.12 0.06 -20.83
C ARG A 249 5.21 -0.96 -21.10
N LYS A 250 4.97 -1.93 -21.93
CA LYS A 250 6.06 -2.76 -22.46
C LYS A 250 6.25 -2.40 -23.93
N ASP A 251 7.43 -1.92 -24.23
CA ASP A 251 7.97 -1.95 -25.59
C ASP A 251 8.18 -3.41 -25.96
N GLY A 252 7.18 -4.02 -26.58
CA GLY A 252 7.26 -5.35 -27.15
C GLY A 252 6.27 -6.36 -26.58
N ASP A 253 5.40 -6.79 -27.44
CA ASP A 253 4.74 -8.11 -27.51
C ASP A 253 3.56 -8.43 -26.58
N THR A 254 2.91 -7.46 -25.99
CA THR A 254 1.56 -7.69 -25.46
C THR A 254 0.52 -6.93 -26.27
N SER A 255 -0.37 -7.66 -26.91
CA SER A 255 -1.48 -7.13 -27.71
C SER A 255 -2.47 -6.26 -26.90
N ASP A 256 -2.40 -6.28 -25.58
CA ASP A 256 -3.16 -5.41 -24.68
C ASP A 256 -2.32 -5.06 -23.43
N PRO A 257 -1.77 -3.82 -23.33
CA PRO A 257 -1.02 -3.38 -22.17
C PRO A 257 -1.93 -3.05 -20.96
N HIS A 258 -3.24 -3.07 -21.15
CA HIS A 258 -4.21 -2.78 -20.09
C HIS A 258 -4.66 -4.06 -19.40
N ARG A 259 -4.72 -4.02 -18.08
CA ARG A 259 -5.37 -5.07 -17.31
C ARG A 259 -6.40 -4.48 -16.36
N ARG A 260 -7.65 -4.91 -16.53
CA ARG A 260 -8.79 -4.43 -15.76
C ARG A 260 -9.32 -5.51 -14.83
N LEU A 261 -9.46 -5.18 -13.57
CA LEU A 261 -10.03 -6.06 -12.56
C LEU A 261 -11.28 -5.40 -11.98
N ALA A 262 -12.35 -6.18 -11.83
CA ALA A 262 -13.59 -5.71 -11.20
C ALA A 262 -14.24 -6.81 -10.37
N GLY A 263 -14.75 -6.44 -9.22
CA GLY A 263 -15.43 -7.36 -8.30
C GLY A 263 -16.50 -6.67 -7.49
N TRP A 264 -17.39 -7.45 -6.94
CA TRP A 264 -18.35 -7.04 -5.94
C TRP A 264 -18.40 -8.06 -4.82
N GLY A 265 -18.94 -7.69 -3.69
CA GLY A 265 -19.05 -8.64 -2.59
C GLY A 265 -19.80 -8.11 -1.40
N ILE A 266 -19.91 -8.98 -0.42
CA ILE A 266 -20.52 -8.70 0.86
C ILE A 266 -19.53 -8.99 1.98
N GLY A 267 -19.70 -8.33 3.11
CA GLY A 267 -18.85 -8.58 4.25
C GLY A 267 -19.55 -8.30 5.57
N ALA A 268 -18.88 -8.69 6.63
CA ALA A 268 -19.26 -8.39 8.00
C ALA A 268 -18.06 -7.80 8.74
N VAL A 269 -18.30 -6.76 9.50
CA VAL A 269 -17.31 -6.10 10.36
C VAL A 269 -17.81 -6.17 11.79
N TYR A 270 -16.93 -6.59 12.69
CA TYR A 270 -17.19 -6.56 14.13
C TYR A 270 -16.09 -5.75 14.81
N SER A 271 -16.48 -4.75 15.59
CA SER A 271 -15.55 -3.90 16.33
C SER A 271 -16.02 -3.75 17.77
N LEU A 272 -15.24 -4.27 18.70
CA LEU A 272 -15.52 -4.20 20.15
C LEU A 272 -14.57 -3.18 20.80
N ASP A 273 -15.16 -2.16 21.41
CA ASP A 273 -14.51 -1.20 22.32
C ASP A 273 -13.14 -0.67 21.89
N ARG A 274 -12.91 -0.48 20.59
CA ARG A 274 -11.63 -0.08 19.97
C ARG A 274 -10.47 -1.06 20.14
N SER A 275 -10.67 -2.16 20.88
CA SER A 275 -9.58 -3.12 21.17
C SER A 275 -9.58 -4.31 20.23
N LEU A 276 -10.72 -4.66 19.65
CA LEU A 276 -10.86 -5.81 18.74
C LEU A 276 -11.57 -5.38 17.48
N TYR A 277 -10.99 -5.70 16.34
CA TYR A 277 -11.60 -5.52 15.02
C TYR A 277 -11.46 -6.82 14.23
N ALA A 278 -12.58 -7.35 13.77
CA ALA A 278 -12.64 -8.50 12.88
C ALA A 278 -13.42 -8.13 11.61
N ARG A 279 -12.94 -8.59 10.47
CA ARG A 279 -13.61 -8.39 9.19
C ARG A 279 -13.57 -9.67 8.37
N LEU A 280 -14.71 -10.04 7.80
CA LEU A 280 -14.88 -11.13 6.86
C LEU A 280 -15.51 -10.56 5.58
N ASP A 281 -14.86 -10.76 4.44
CA ASP A 281 -15.36 -10.35 3.12
C ASP A 281 -15.42 -11.56 2.20
N TYR A 282 -16.52 -11.69 1.46
CA TYR A 282 -16.64 -12.59 0.31
C TYR A 282 -16.83 -11.76 -0.95
N ALA A 283 -15.92 -11.91 -1.91
CA ALA A 283 -15.92 -11.15 -3.15
C ALA A 283 -16.00 -12.05 -4.37
N ARG A 284 -16.70 -11.60 -5.43
CA ARG A 284 -16.82 -12.28 -6.72
C ARG A 284 -16.43 -11.36 -7.86
N LYS A 285 -15.87 -11.95 -8.92
CA LYS A 285 -15.55 -11.24 -10.16
C LYS A 285 -16.81 -10.73 -10.86
N ILE A 286 -16.71 -9.55 -11.49
CA ILE A 286 -17.69 -9.03 -12.43
C ILE A 286 -17.10 -9.23 -13.82
N LYS A 287 -17.58 -10.21 -14.60
CA LYS A 287 -17.11 -10.53 -15.96
C LYS A 287 -15.61 -10.26 -16.10
N GLY A 288 -14.78 -11.07 -15.49
CA GLY A 288 -13.40 -10.70 -15.27
C GLY A 288 -12.42 -11.60 -16.03
N GLU A 289 -11.22 -11.10 -16.15
CA GLU A 289 -10.06 -11.86 -16.58
C GLU A 289 -9.79 -13.00 -15.61
N SER A 290 -9.29 -14.12 -16.14
CA SER A 290 -8.81 -15.24 -15.34
C SER A 290 -7.64 -14.81 -14.46
N TYR A 291 -7.42 -15.51 -13.36
CA TYR A 291 -6.23 -15.31 -12.54
C TYR A 291 -4.98 -15.64 -13.38
N ARG A 292 -3.93 -14.86 -13.18
CA ARG A 292 -2.61 -15.11 -13.74
C ARG A 292 -1.59 -15.44 -12.65
N SER A 293 -1.90 -15.07 -11.41
CA SER A 293 -1.01 -15.28 -10.26
C SER A 293 -1.25 -16.62 -9.54
N GLU A 294 -2.38 -17.31 -9.80
CA GLU A 294 -2.70 -18.62 -9.22
C GLU A 294 -3.09 -19.61 -10.32
N ALA A 295 -2.76 -20.89 -10.11
CA ALA A 295 -3.04 -21.96 -11.08
C ALA A 295 -4.55 -22.22 -11.25
N GLU A 296 -5.35 -22.03 -10.20
CA GLU A 296 -6.80 -22.22 -10.23
C GLU A 296 -7.54 -20.90 -10.38
N ASP A 297 -8.28 -20.74 -11.48
CA ASP A 297 -9.16 -19.59 -11.65
C ASP A 297 -10.46 -19.75 -10.85
N LYS A 298 -10.58 -19.03 -9.74
CA LYS A 298 -11.74 -19.03 -8.86
C LYS A 298 -12.65 -17.82 -9.13
N ASN A 299 -13.96 -18.03 -9.14
CA ASN A 299 -14.93 -16.94 -9.32
C ASN A 299 -15.17 -16.10 -8.06
N GLY A 300 -14.70 -16.56 -6.91
CA GLY A 300 -14.89 -15.86 -5.64
C GLY A 300 -13.76 -16.13 -4.66
N ARG A 301 -13.57 -15.18 -3.74
CA ARG A 301 -12.50 -15.21 -2.74
C ARG A 301 -13.03 -14.75 -1.39
N LEU A 302 -12.55 -15.41 -0.34
CA LEU A 302 -12.84 -15.09 1.04
C LEU A 302 -11.60 -14.43 1.69
N TRP A 303 -11.81 -13.32 2.39
CA TRP A 303 -10.80 -12.62 3.15
C TRP A 303 -11.21 -12.52 4.61
N PHE A 304 -10.31 -12.89 5.52
CA PHE A 304 -10.48 -12.69 6.96
C PHE A 304 -9.35 -11.85 7.53
N ARG A 305 -9.69 -10.85 8.34
CA ARG A 305 -8.74 -9.98 9.04
C ARG A 305 -9.14 -9.85 10.50
N LEU A 306 -8.16 -9.93 11.39
CA LEU A 306 -8.35 -9.77 12.83
C LEU A 306 -7.25 -8.86 13.37
N TYR A 307 -7.63 -7.82 14.08
CA TYR A 307 -6.71 -6.92 14.79
C TYR A 307 -7.11 -6.84 16.25
N LYS A 308 -6.13 -6.92 17.14
CA LYS A 308 -6.30 -6.72 18.57
C LYS A 308 -5.30 -5.71 19.07
N LEU A 309 -5.78 -4.68 19.78
CA LEU A 309 -4.97 -3.70 20.50
C LEU A 309 -4.96 -4.08 21.98
N PHE A 310 -3.80 -3.96 22.60
CA PHE A 310 -3.54 -4.28 24.00
C PHE A 310 -3.25 -3.02 24.80
#